data_e8422263a4babb06b76bd0107ccd9835
#
_entry.id   e8422263a4babb06b76bd0107ccd9835
#
_cell.length_a   1.000
_cell.length_b   1.000
_cell.length_c   1.000
_cell.angle_alpha   90.00
_cell.angle_beta   90.00
_cell.angle_gamma   90.00
#
_symmetry.space_group_name_H-M   'P 1'
#
loop_
_entity.id
_entity.type
_entity.pdbx_description
1 polymer ?
#
loop_
_entity_poly.entity_id
_entity_poly.type
_entity_poly.pdbx_seq_one_letter_code
_entity_poly.pdbx_strand_id
1 'polypeptide(L)'
;MFSQDDLRELATVECDAPMLTLYLNVDPTERTTDEYKLALRQMLKQVDGQASQDDVAAVERYFEHEFDWTGRGVVVMSCAASDFWRTYALAVPVTSTVVVARKPYIWPLAALLDAYGSYAVALVDRQDMTVMLFEMGALKASERFEGEEVRKLKRGRGSSAGPGRRGGAPVSSRHEDELVQRNLREAAKLLERFWRKHEPQRLLIAGSEPTVVQFQDELPKALQERIVGLFSADTGASELEVRDRTLAILKKVEEERKAALVDAVFTAAAKGQAGVIRLDDTLGAAHEGRIQTLVVGRRYQHPGYLCQNCAYIT
;
A
#
# COMPACT_ATOMS: atom_id res chain seq x y z
N MET A 1 -11.99 -9.24 3.12
CA MET A 1 -10.90 -8.28 2.81
C MET A 1 -10.02 -8.93 1.78
N PHE A 2 -9.57 -8.20 0.76
CA PHE A 2 -8.79 -8.75 -0.35
C PHE A 2 -7.37 -9.14 0.05
N SER A 3 -6.92 -10.32 -0.35
CA SER A 3 -5.64 -10.93 -0.01
C SER A 3 -4.90 -11.44 -1.25
N GLN A 4 -3.66 -11.90 -1.07
CA GLN A 4 -2.88 -12.54 -2.14
C GLN A 4 -3.50 -13.87 -2.57
N ASP A 5 -4.15 -14.59 -1.67
CA ASP A 5 -4.81 -15.86 -1.99
C ASP A 5 -6.10 -15.62 -2.82
N ASP A 6 -6.86 -14.55 -2.51
CA ASP A 6 -7.98 -14.13 -3.37
C ASP A 6 -7.50 -13.80 -4.79
N LEU A 7 -6.34 -13.14 -4.94
CA LEU A 7 -5.78 -12.84 -6.26
C LEU A 7 -5.43 -14.12 -7.02
N ARG A 8 -4.86 -15.12 -6.34
CA ARG A 8 -4.54 -16.42 -6.96
C ARG A 8 -5.79 -17.17 -7.37
N GLU A 9 -6.83 -17.19 -6.52
CA GLU A 9 -8.13 -17.77 -6.85
C GLU A 9 -8.71 -17.10 -8.09
N LEU A 10 -8.81 -15.77 -8.10
CA LEU A 10 -9.35 -15.01 -9.21
C LEU A 10 -8.59 -15.23 -10.53
N ALA A 11 -7.28 -15.44 -10.47
CA ALA A 11 -6.45 -15.70 -11.65
C ALA A 11 -6.81 -17.02 -12.36
N THR A 12 -7.42 -17.96 -11.65
CA THR A 12 -7.83 -19.27 -12.19
C THR A 12 -9.28 -19.28 -12.67
N VAL A 13 -10.06 -18.24 -12.38
CA VAL A 13 -11.48 -18.15 -12.74
C VAL A 13 -11.61 -17.92 -14.25
N GLU A 14 -12.40 -18.78 -14.89
CA GLU A 14 -12.85 -18.62 -16.27
C GLU A 14 -14.36 -18.78 -16.32
N CYS A 15 -15.02 -17.96 -17.12
CA CYS A 15 -16.46 -18.04 -17.36
C CYS A 15 -16.75 -18.40 -18.81
N ASP A 16 -17.78 -19.18 -19.04
CA ASP A 16 -18.26 -19.54 -20.39
C ASP A 16 -18.89 -18.32 -21.10
N ALA A 17 -19.33 -17.32 -20.34
CA ALA A 17 -19.90 -16.05 -20.81
C ALA A 17 -18.99 -14.87 -20.42
N PRO A 18 -19.17 -13.69 -21.06
CA PRO A 18 -18.48 -12.47 -20.66
C PRO A 18 -18.79 -12.08 -19.20
N MET A 19 -17.76 -11.91 -18.38
CA MET A 19 -17.82 -11.46 -16.99
C MET A 19 -17.72 -9.94 -16.92
N LEU A 20 -18.55 -9.32 -16.10
CA LEU A 20 -18.47 -7.91 -15.75
C LEU A 20 -17.53 -7.72 -14.56
N THR A 21 -16.46 -6.93 -14.74
CA THR A 21 -15.58 -6.49 -13.66
C THR A 21 -15.68 -4.98 -13.52
N LEU A 22 -16.11 -4.52 -12.36
CA LEU A 22 -16.26 -3.11 -12.02
C LEU A 22 -15.32 -2.74 -10.88
N TYR A 23 -14.53 -1.68 -11.06
CA TYR A 23 -13.80 -0.94 -10.03
C TYR A 23 -14.45 0.42 -9.86
N LEU A 24 -14.84 0.80 -8.66
CA LEU A 24 -15.41 2.11 -8.37
C LEU A 24 -14.64 2.78 -7.22
N ASN A 25 -14.13 3.97 -7.48
CA ASN A 25 -13.63 4.84 -6.42
C ASN A 25 -14.85 5.35 -5.62
N VAL A 26 -14.79 5.22 -4.30
CA VAL A 26 -15.83 5.68 -3.37
C VAL A 26 -15.22 6.49 -2.23
N ASP A 27 -14.01 7.05 -2.44
CA ASP A 27 -13.30 7.84 -1.42
C ASP A 27 -14.12 9.09 -1.03
N PRO A 28 -14.63 9.16 0.21
CA PRO A 28 -15.47 10.27 0.65
C PRO A 28 -14.71 11.61 0.71
N THR A 29 -13.38 11.59 0.60
CA THR A 29 -12.56 12.80 0.57
C THR A 29 -12.48 13.44 -0.81
N GLU A 30 -12.81 12.70 -1.89
CA GLU A 30 -12.74 13.17 -3.26
C GLU A 30 -14.10 13.63 -3.79
N ARG A 31 -15.16 12.87 -3.52
CA ARG A 31 -16.52 13.12 -4.04
C ARG A 31 -17.61 12.67 -3.08
N THR A 32 -18.80 13.18 -3.31
CA THR A 32 -20.01 12.75 -2.59
C THR A 32 -20.53 11.40 -3.09
N THR A 33 -21.32 10.73 -2.25
CA THR A 33 -21.96 9.45 -2.60
C THR A 33 -22.83 9.56 -3.85
N ASP A 34 -23.55 10.70 -4.02
CA ASP A 34 -24.44 10.89 -5.18
C ASP A 34 -23.64 11.04 -6.49
N GLU A 35 -22.48 11.68 -6.45
CA GLU A 35 -21.58 11.77 -7.61
C GLU A 35 -21.03 10.38 -7.98
N TYR A 36 -20.72 9.54 -6.99
CA TYR A 36 -20.30 8.16 -7.25
C TYR A 36 -21.42 7.29 -7.81
N LYS A 37 -22.64 7.45 -7.34
CA LYS A 37 -23.83 6.79 -7.94
C LYS A 37 -24.05 7.20 -9.40
N LEU A 38 -23.82 8.47 -9.71
CA LEU A 38 -23.91 8.96 -11.09
C LEU A 38 -22.80 8.35 -11.95
N ALA A 39 -21.56 8.33 -11.45
CA ALA A 39 -20.43 7.72 -12.15
C ALA A 39 -20.67 6.23 -12.42
N LEU A 40 -21.18 5.48 -11.43
CA LEU A 40 -21.56 4.07 -11.59
C LEU A 40 -22.55 3.87 -12.75
N ARG A 41 -23.64 4.64 -12.77
CA ARG A 41 -24.64 4.56 -13.86
C ARG A 41 -24.03 4.86 -15.24
N GLN A 42 -23.12 5.83 -15.32
CA GLN A 42 -22.42 6.15 -16.56
C GLN A 42 -21.49 5.01 -17.00
N MET A 43 -20.79 4.37 -16.06
CA MET A 43 -19.92 3.22 -16.35
C MET A 43 -20.71 2.01 -16.83
N LEU A 44 -21.84 1.69 -16.20
CA LEU A 44 -22.69 0.57 -16.62
C LEU A 44 -23.27 0.80 -18.02
N LYS A 45 -23.63 2.03 -18.37
CA LYS A 45 -24.06 2.38 -19.74
C LYS A 45 -22.96 2.17 -20.80
N GLN A 46 -21.68 2.29 -20.45
CA GLN A 46 -20.57 2.09 -21.40
C GLN A 46 -20.43 0.62 -21.84
N VAL A 47 -20.91 -0.32 -21.03
CA VAL A 47 -20.86 -1.75 -21.30
C VAL A 47 -22.20 -2.34 -21.70
N ASP A 48 -23.19 -1.48 -21.97
CA ASP A 48 -24.50 -1.91 -22.48
C ASP A 48 -24.34 -2.66 -23.81
N GLY A 49 -24.99 -3.82 -23.89
CA GLY A 49 -24.86 -4.75 -25.04
C GLY A 49 -23.57 -5.59 -25.04
N GLN A 50 -22.62 -5.38 -24.12
CA GLN A 50 -21.43 -6.22 -23.94
C GLN A 50 -21.56 -7.11 -22.70
N ALA A 51 -22.08 -6.57 -21.60
CA ALA A 51 -22.39 -7.31 -20.39
C ALA A 51 -23.79 -7.92 -20.46
N SER A 52 -24.01 -9.01 -19.72
CA SER A 52 -25.34 -9.55 -19.50
C SER A 52 -26.22 -8.56 -18.73
N GLN A 53 -27.50 -8.46 -19.06
CA GLN A 53 -28.46 -7.65 -18.31
C GLN A 53 -28.57 -8.12 -16.84
N ASP A 54 -28.45 -9.43 -16.61
CA ASP A 54 -28.50 -10.00 -15.28
C ASP A 54 -27.32 -9.56 -14.43
N ASP A 55 -26.11 -9.47 -15.03
CA ASP A 55 -24.91 -8.96 -14.36
C ASP A 55 -25.05 -7.48 -14.01
N VAL A 56 -25.53 -6.66 -14.94
CA VAL A 56 -25.78 -5.22 -14.70
C VAL A 56 -26.81 -5.04 -13.58
N ALA A 57 -27.95 -5.76 -13.65
CA ALA A 57 -28.99 -5.69 -12.62
C ALA A 57 -28.50 -6.16 -11.24
N ALA A 58 -27.61 -7.18 -11.19
CA ALA A 58 -27.02 -7.64 -9.94
C ALA A 58 -26.11 -6.57 -9.32
N VAL A 59 -25.29 -5.90 -10.15
CA VAL A 59 -24.41 -4.79 -9.70
C VAL A 59 -25.26 -3.62 -9.20
N GLU A 60 -26.29 -3.20 -9.94
CA GLU A 60 -27.18 -2.10 -9.51
C GLU A 60 -27.84 -2.41 -8.18
N ARG A 61 -28.39 -3.61 -8.00
CA ARG A 61 -29.03 -4.07 -6.76
C ARG A 61 -28.07 -4.03 -5.58
N TYR A 62 -26.82 -4.49 -5.79
CA TYR A 62 -25.78 -4.46 -4.75
C TYR A 62 -25.53 -3.03 -4.26
N PHE A 63 -25.34 -2.07 -5.17
CA PHE A 63 -25.07 -0.68 -4.79
C PHE A 63 -26.29 0.06 -4.23
N GLU A 64 -27.51 -0.38 -4.57
CA GLU A 64 -28.75 0.22 -4.05
C GLU A 64 -29.12 -0.29 -2.66
N HIS A 65 -28.84 -1.56 -2.35
CA HIS A 65 -29.42 -2.22 -1.18
C HIS A 65 -28.40 -2.83 -0.22
N GLU A 66 -27.20 -3.18 -0.67
CA GLU A 66 -26.25 -3.95 0.11
C GLU A 66 -24.97 -3.17 0.47
N PHE A 67 -24.49 -2.31 -0.44
CA PHE A 67 -23.26 -1.58 -0.24
C PHE A 67 -23.50 -0.36 0.66
N ASP A 68 -22.72 -0.27 1.76
CA ASP A 68 -22.86 0.78 2.77
C ASP A 68 -22.11 2.09 2.44
N TRP A 69 -21.49 2.17 1.28
CA TRP A 69 -20.67 3.32 0.80
C TRP A 69 -19.49 3.67 1.72
N THR A 70 -18.98 2.70 2.45
CA THR A 70 -17.78 2.83 3.27
C THR A 70 -16.51 2.44 2.51
N GLY A 71 -15.34 2.83 3.06
CA GLY A 71 -14.06 2.56 2.41
C GLY A 71 -13.67 3.63 1.40
N ARG A 72 -12.73 3.30 0.52
CA ARG A 72 -12.19 4.19 -0.52
C ARG A 72 -12.31 3.61 -1.93
N GLY A 73 -12.52 2.33 -2.03
CA GLY A 73 -12.72 1.65 -3.29
C GLY A 73 -13.59 0.41 -3.12
N VAL A 74 -14.27 0.04 -4.19
CA VAL A 74 -15.02 -1.21 -4.24
C VAL A 74 -14.78 -1.90 -5.59
N VAL A 75 -14.68 -3.21 -5.53
CA VAL A 75 -14.55 -4.07 -6.71
C VAL A 75 -15.72 -5.03 -6.72
N VAL A 76 -16.38 -5.15 -7.86
CA VAL A 76 -17.46 -6.11 -8.10
C VAL A 76 -17.13 -6.91 -9.34
N MET A 77 -17.24 -8.22 -9.24
CA MET A 77 -17.08 -9.16 -10.34
C MET A 77 -18.32 -10.04 -10.43
N SER A 78 -18.95 -10.06 -11.59
CA SER A 78 -20.22 -10.78 -11.84
C SER A 78 -20.16 -11.56 -13.14
N CYS A 79 -20.59 -12.82 -13.09
CA CYS A 79 -20.90 -13.66 -14.24
C CYS A 79 -22.12 -14.52 -13.91
N ALA A 80 -23.29 -14.02 -14.23
CA ALA A 80 -24.58 -14.69 -13.94
C ALA A 80 -24.67 -16.08 -14.57
N ALA A 81 -24.09 -16.26 -15.76
CA ALA A 81 -24.09 -17.56 -16.45
C ALA A 81 -23.36 -18.67 -15.68
N SER A 82 -22.44 -18.33 -14.79
CA SER A 82 -21.65 -19.28 -13.98
C SER A 82 -21.93 -19.13 -12.48
N ASP A 83 -22.98 -18.41 -12.10
CA ASP A 83 -23.32 -18.09 -10.69
C ASP A 83 -22.12 -17.53 -9.90
N PHE A 84 -21.29 -16.74 -10.59
CA PHE A 84 -20.10 -16.15 -10.01
C PHE A 84 -20.36 -14.72 -9.57
N TRP A 85 -20.18 -14.47 -8.27
CA TRP A 85 -20.28 -13.16 -7.65
C TRP A 85 -19.19 -12.96 -6.62
N ARG A 86 -18.40 -11.89 -6.76
CA ARG A 86 -17.38 -11.49 -5.76
C ARG A 86 -17.39 -9.98 -5.59
N THR A 87 -17.28 -9.54 -4.33
CA THR A 87 -17.18 -8.13 -3.97
C THR A 87 -16.03 -7.92 -2.98
N TYR A 88 -15.30 -6.82 -3.16
CA TYR A 88 -14.22 -6.44 -2.26
C TYR A 88 -14.32 -4.95 -1.94
N ALA A 89 -14.62 -4.60 -0.68
CA ALA A 89 -14.47 -3.25 -0.18
C ALA A 89 -12.99 -3.02 0.22
N LEU A 90 -12.42 -1.92 -0.27
CA LEU A 90 -11.00 -1.60 -0.13
C LEU A 90 -10.83 -0.32 0.69
N ALA A 91 -9.85 -0.31 1.59
CA ALA A 91 -9.46 0.89 2.35
C ALA A 91 -8.52 1.81 1.56
N VAL A 92 -8.16 1.44 0.33
CA VAL A 92 -7.33 2.20 -0.61
C VAL A 92 -8.17 2.66 -1.80
N PRO A 93 -7.90 3.85 -2.37
CA PRO A 93 -8.62 4.33 -3.54
C PRO A 93 -8.25 3.51 -4.78
N VAL A 94 -9.22 3.35 -5.66
CA VAL A 94 -9.07 2.67 -6.95
C VAL A 94 -9.36 3.64 -8.11
N THR A 95 -8.85 3.33 -9.30
CA THR A 95 -9.27 4.04 -10.51
C THR A 95 -10.57 3.42 -11.01
N SER A 96 -11.64 4.21 -11.08
CA SER A 96 -12.93 3.75 -11.61
C SER A 96 -12.79 3.23 -13.03
N THR A 97 -13.14 1.96 -13.25
CA THR A 97 -13.01 1.25 -14.52
C THR A 97 -14.02 0.12 -14.58
N VAL A 98 -14.63 -0.08 -15.76
CA VAL A 98 -15.48 -1.23 -16.04
C VAL A 98 -14.92 -1.99 -17.24
N VAL A 99 -14.90 -3.31 -17.13
CA VAL A 99 -14.36 -4.20 -18.18
C VAL A 99 -15.29 -5.42 -18.30
N VAL A 100 -15.54 -5.83 -19.55
CA VAL A 100 -16.26 -7.05 -19.87
C VAL A 100 -15.31 -7.98 -20.61
N ALA A 101 -15.02 -9.15 -20.04
CA ALA A 101 -14.08 -10.13 -20.60
C ALA A 101 -14.43 -11.55 -20.12
N ARG A 102 -13.86 -12.60 -20.74
CA ARG A 102 -14.08 -13.99 -20.28
C ARG A 102 -13.39 -14.31 -18.94
N LYS A 103 -12.44 -13.49 -18.51
CA LYS A 103 -11.73 -13.63 -17.24
C LYS A 103 -11.89 -12.36 -16.41
N PRO A 104 -11.84 -12.47 -15.08
CA PRO A 104 -11.89 -11.29 -14.24
C PRO A 104 -10.68 -10.37 -14.53
N TYR A 105 -10.93 -9.07 -14.61
CA TYR A 105 -9.87 -8.09 -14.80
C TYR A 105 -9.18 -7.78 -13.47
N ILE A 106 -8.18 -8.58 -13.11
CA ILE A 106 -7.51 -8.55 -11.80
C ILE A 106 -6.25 -7.66 -11.75
N TRP A 107 -5.79 -7.15 -12.89
CA TRP A 107 -4.59 -6.33 -12.95
C TRP A 107 -4.57 -5.14 -11.95
N PRO A 108 -5.65 -4.36 -11.78
CA PRO A 108 -5.66 -3.29 -10.79
C PRO A 108 -5.51 -3.80 -9.36
N LEU A 109 -6.10 -4.94 -9.01
CA LEU A 109 -5.95 -5.56 -7.68
C LEU A 109 -4.52 -6.02 -7.43
N ALA A 110 -3.87 -6.65 -8.41
CA ALA A 110 -2.47 -7.02 -8.31
C ALA A 110 -1.56 -5.80 -8.10
N ALA A 111 -1.81 -4.71 -8.84
CA ALA A 111 -1.08 -3.46 -8.67
C ALA A 111 -1.29 -2.80 -7.30
N LEU A 112 -2.50 -2.92 -6.73
CA LEU A 112 -2.79 -2.42 -5.38
C LEU A 112 -2.10 -3.25 -4.30
N LEU A 113 -2.06 -4.58 -4.44
CA LEU A 113 -1.32 -5.46 -3.53
C LEU A 113 0.18 -5.17 -3.56
N ASP A 114 0.75 -4.91 -4.75
CA ASP A 114 2.16 -4.54 -4.88
C ASP A 114 2.44 -3.16 -4.24
N ALA A 115 1.55 -2.19 -4.43
CA ALA A 115 1.71 -0.83 -3.91
C ALA A 115 1.43 -0.71 -2.39
N TYR A 116 0.37 -1.34 -1.90
CA TYR A 116 -0.19 -1.14 -0.56
C TYR A 116 -0.31 -2.43 0.25
N GLY A 117 0.28 -3.54 -0.16
CA GLY A 117 0.16 -4.86 0.45
C GLY A 117 0.22 -4.84 1.97
N SER A 118 1.24 -5.44 2.58
CA SER A 118 1.44 -5.43 4.03
C SER A 118 2.54 -4.44 4.42
N TYR A 119 2.26 -3.51 5.35
CA TYR A 119 3.25 -2.57 5.87
C TYR A 119 3.03 -2.28 7.35
N ALA A 120 4.14 -2.05 8.07
CA ALA A 120 4.11 -1.62 9.46
C ALA A 120 4.41 -0.13 9.58
N VAL A 121 3.78 0.52 10.55
CA VAL A 121 4.05 1.91 10.94
C VAL A 121 4.43 1.93 12.40
N ALA A 122 5.61 2.45 12.73
CA ALA A 122 6.05 2.69 14.10
C ALA A 122 5.91 4.18 14.42
N LEU A 123 4.94 4.53 15.27
CA LEU A 123 4.84 5.86 15.87
C LEU A 123 5.72 5.89 17.11
N VAL A 124 6.77 6.69 17.11
CA VAL A 124 7.76 6.71 18.18
C VAL A 124 7.94 8.12 18.75
N ASP A 125 7.99 8.20 20.07
CA ASP A 125 8.47 9.37 20.78
C ASP A 125 9.60 9.00 21.77
N ARG A 126 9.95 9.90 22.67
CA ARG A 126 11.04 9.71 23.63
C ARG A 126 10.75 8.67 24.71
N GLN A 127 9.49 8.31 24.88
CA GLN A 127 9.03 7.43 25.95
C GLN A 127 8.29 6.21 25.39
N ASP A 128 7.36 6.42 24.48
CA ASP A 128 6.41 5.43 24.03
C ASP A 128 6.62 5.09 22.54
N MET A 129 6.14 3.92 22.13
CA MET A 129 5.99 3.56 20.73
C MET A 129 4.69 2.79 20.51
N THR A 130 3.99 3.12 19.44
CA THR A 130 2.90 2.30 18.93
C THR A 130 3.28 1.76 17.56
N VAL A 131 3.26 0.45 17.38
CA VAL A 131 3.43 -0.18 16.08
C VAL A 131 2.08 -0.67 15.56
N MET A 132 1.79 -0.38 14.30
CA MET A 132 0.54 -0.74 13.62
C MET A 132 0.87 -1.53 12.35
N LEU A 133 0.15 -2.61 12.11
CA LEU A 133 0.19 -3.38 10.87
C LEU A 133 -1.02 -3.00 10.02
N PHE A 134 -0.76 -2.61 8.79
CA PHE A 134 -1.80 -2.37 7.79
C PHE A 134 -1.67 -3.38 6.63
N GLU A 135 -2.80 -3.84 6.13
CA GLU A 135 -2.91 -4.59 4.89
C GLU A 135 -3.91 -3.90 3.98
N MET A 136 -3.48 -3.53 2.77
CA MET A 136 -4.31 -2.79 1.83
C MET A 136 -5.00 -1.57 2.47
N GLY A 137 -4.27 -0.86 3.36
CA GLY A 137 -4.76 0.32 4.07
C GLY A 137 -5.67 0.06 5.27
N ALA A 138 -5.99 -1.20 5.59
CA ALA A 138 -6.80 -1.53 6.76
C ALA A 138 -5.92 -2.01 7.93
N LEU A 139 -6.18 -1.51 9.13
CA LEU A 139 -5.48 -1.92 10.34
C LEU A 139 -5.80 -3.39 10.67
N LYS A 140 -4.76 -4.20 10.87
CA LYS A 140 -4.84 -5.62 11.23
C LYS A 140 -4.42 -5.92 12.64
N ALA A 141 -3.37 -5.25 13.10
CA ALA A 141 -2.82 -5.44 14.43
C ALA A 141 -2.18 -4.15 14.92
N SER A 142 -2.16 -3.96 16.23
CA SER A 142 -1.44 -2.87 16.87
C SER A 142 -0.88 -3.37 18.20
N GLU A 143 0.36 -2.99 18.49
CA GLU A 143 1.00 -3.23 19.79
C GLU A 143 1.61 -1.91 20.29
N ARG A 144 1.57 -1.68 21.60
CA ARG A 144 2.12 -0.48 22.24
C ARG A 144 3.22 -0.85 23.23
N PHE A 145 4.28 -0.08 23.21
CA PHE A 145 5.33 -0.04 24.22
C PHE A 145 5.17 1.23 25.04
N GLU A 146 5.21 1.10 26.37
CA GLU A 146 5.25 2.21 27.32
C GLU A 146 6.57 2.13 28.07
N GLY A 147 7.42 3.15 27.86
CA GLY A 147 8.72 3.25 28.49
C GLY A 147 8.70 4.01 29.81
N GLU A 148 9.88 4.15 30.40
CA GLU A 148 10.04 4.93 31.64
C GLU A 148 9.78 6.43 31.35
N GLU A 149 9.06 7.10 32.27
CA GLU A 149 8.69 8.53 32.12
C GLU A 149 9.90 9.45 32.05
N VAL A 150 10.04 10.14 30.93
CA VAL A 150 11.08 11.14 30.71
C VAL A 150 10.64 12.49 31.28
N ARG A 151 10.93 12.74 32.56
CA ARG A 151 10.59 14.01 33.23
C ARG A 151 11.56 15.11 32.82
N LYS A 152 11.04 16.17 32.22
CA LYS A 152 11.79 17.44 32.12
C LYS A 152 11.92 18.00 33.54
N LEU A 153 13.10 17.89 34.15
CA LEU A 153 13.39 18.61 35.41
C LEU A 153 13.20 20.11 35.15
N LYS A 154 12.12 20.68 35.71
CA LYS A 154 11.92 22.14 35.68
C LYS A 154 13.17 22.78 36.26
N ARG A 155 13.86 23.60 35.47
CA ARG A 155 14.95 24.45 35.98
C ARG A 155 14.40 25.24 37.15
N GLY A 156 14.76 24.83 38.36
CA GLY A 156 14.41 25.56 39.57
C GLY A 156 14.95 26.98 39.47
N ARG A 157 14.03 27.94 39.58
CA ARG A 157 14.35 29.37 39.70
C ARG A 157 14.96 29.56 41.08
N GLY A 158 16.30 29.56 41.18
CA GLY A 158 16.96 29.88 42.45
C GLY A 158 18.17 29.03 42.78
N SER A 159 19.31 29.39 42.21
CA SER A 159 20.57 29.25 42.93
C SER A 159 21.55 30.29 42.30
N SER A 160 21.87 31.29 43.12
CA SER A 160 22.93 32.26 42.86
C SER A 160 24.26 31.52 42.62
N ALA A 161 24.70 31.50 41.37
CA ALA A 161 26.00 30.95 40.99
C ALA A 161 27.10 31.87 41.51
N GLY A 162 27.90 31.40 42.48
CA GLY A 162 29.17 32.00 42.83
C GLY A 162 30.12 31.94 41.61
N PRO A 163 31.00 32.95 41.45
CA PRO A 163 31.93 33.01 40.33
C PRO A 163 33.01 31.93 40.48
N GLY A 164 33.07 30.95 39.54
CA GLY A 164 34.20 30.03 39.51
C GLY A 164 33.99 28.59 39.04
N ARG A 165 32.82 28.17 38.51
CA ARG A 165 32.65 26.82 37.92
C ARG A 165 32.43 26.90 36.42
N ARG A 166 33.47 26.51 35.63
CA ARG A 166 33.38 26.25 34.20
C ARG A 166 32.29 25.19 33.95
N GLY A 167 31.38 25.51 33.02
CA GLY A 167 30.19 24.72 32.72
C GLY A 167 30.48 23.30 32.28
N GLY A 168 30.16 22.36 33.15
CA GLY A 168 29.80 21.02 32.70
C GLY A 168 28.34 21.04 32.29
N ALA A 169 27.98 20.38 31.19
CA ALA A 169 26.59 20.12 30.85
C ALA A 169 25.89 19.50 32.06
N PRO A 170 24.68 19.94 32.44
CA PRO A 170 24.09 19.50 33.70
C PRO A 170 23.91 17.98 33.65
N VAL A 171 24.30 17.31 34.74
CA VAL A 171 24.20 15.84 34.93
C VAL A 171 22.75 15.33 34.63
N SER A 172 21.75 16.19 34.79
CA SER A 172 20.35 15.89 34.46
C SER A 172 20.09 15.64 32.98
N SER A 173 20.77 16.34 32.05
CA SER A 173 20.56 16.14 30.62
C SER A 173 21.10 14.79 30.13
N ARG A 174 22.26 14.36 30.68
CA ARG A 174 22.82 13.04 30.35
C ARG A 174 21.96 11.91 30.83
N HIS A 175 21.36 12.01 31.99
CA HIS A 175 20.47 10.99 32.52
C HIS A 175 19.17 10.92 31.72
N GLU A 176 18.62 12.05 31.27
CA GLU A 176 17.48 12.09 30.38
C GLU A 176 17.80 11.43 29.02
N ASP A 177 18.93 11.73 28.43
CA ASP A 177 19.36 11.16 27.16
C ASP A 177 19.61 9.64 27.25
N GLU A 178 20.20 9.16 28.33
CA GLU A 178 20.41 7.74 28.62
C GLU A 178 19.05 6.99 28.77
N LEU A 179 18.09 7.64 29.43
CA LEU A 179 16.75 7.08 29.61
C LEU A 179 16.00 6.98 28.27
N VAL A 180 16.04 8.05 27.47
CA VAL A 180 15.46 8.06 26.12
C VAL A 180 16.07 6.94 25.27
N GLN A 181 17.38 6.82 25.26
CA GLN A 181 18.05 5.77 24.50
C GLN A 181 17.67 4.37 24.96
N ARG A 182 17.47 4.16 26.29
CA ARG A 182 16.95 2.89 26.80
C ARG A 182 15.55 2.60 26.31
N ASN A 183 14.63 3.58 26.39
CA ASN A 183 13.27 3.45 25.90
C ASN A 183 13.27 3.10 24.41
N LEU A 184 14.01 3.81 23.58
CA LEU A 184 14.09 3.56 22.15
C LEU A 184 14.64 2.17 21.84
N ARG A 185 15.62 1.68 22.61
CA ARG A 185 16.18 0.33 22.46
C ARG A 185 15.16 -0.75 22.80
N GLU A 186 14.36 -0.58 23.86
CA GLU A 186 13.28 -1.53 24.19
C GLU A 186 12.13 -1.47 23.18
N ALA A 187 11.78 -0.28 22.69
CA ALA A 187 10.84 -0.10 21.59
C ALA A 187 11.32 -0.83 20.32
N ALA A 188 12.59 -0.75 19.97
CA ALA A 188 13.17 -1.47 18.83
C ALA A 188 13.03 -3.00 18.98
N LYS A 189 13.24 -3.55 20.19
CA LYS A 189 13.03 -4.97 20.46
C LYS A 189 11.56 -5.39 20.30
N LEU A 190 10.59 -4.53 20.68
CA LEU A 190 9.17 -4.80 20.44
C LEU A 190 8.89 -4.81 18.93
N LEU A 191 9.40 -3.83 18.19
CA LEU A 191 9.24 -3.78 16.74
C LEU A 191 9.82 -5.02 16.05
N GLU A 192 11.00 -5.52 16.49
CA GLU A 192 11.54 -6.77 15.97
C GLU A 192 10.66 -7.99 16.21
N ARG A 193 10.08 -8.13 17.42
CA ARG A 193 9.14 -9.21 17.73
C ARG A 193 7.89 -9.13 16.89
N PHE A 194 7.32 -7.92 16.77
CA PHE A 194 6.15 -7.64 15.95
C PHE A 194 6.43 -7.95 14.48
N TRP A 195 7.61 -7.55 13.96
CA TRP A 195 8.04 -7.83 12.59
C TRP A 195 8.11 -9.33 12.30
N ARG A 196 8.74 -10.12 13.19
CA ARG A 196 8.85 -11.59 13.04
C ARG A 196 7.50 -12.29 13.10
N LYS A 197 6.55 -11.76 13.84
CA LYS A 197 5.21 -12.34 14.01
C LYS A 197 4.31 -12.09 12.79
N HIS A 198 4.44 -10.92 12.18
CA HIS A 198 3.52 -10.46 11.14
C HIS A 198 4.12 -10.36 9.75
N GLU A 199 5.45 -10.40 9.64
CA GLU A 199 6.23 -10.37 8.38
C GLU A 199 5.78 -9.28 7.39
N PRO A 200 5.62 -8.00 7.80
CA PRO A 200 5.27 -6.95 6.87
C PRO A 200 6.39 -6.73 5.85
N GLN A 201 6.03 -6.24 4.67
CA GLN A 201 7.00 -6.03 3.59
C GLN A 201 7.76 -4.71 3.71
N ARG A 202 7.14 -3.68 4.30
CA ARG A 202 7.64 -2.30 4.35
C ARG A 202 7.48 -1.74 5.76
N LEU A 203 8.40 -0.85 6.14
CA LEU A 203 8.36 -0.14 7.40
C LEU A 203 8.29 1.37 7.15
N LEU A 204 7.39 2.04 7.84
CA LEU A 204 7.37 3.49 7.95
C LEU A 204 7.58 3.87 9.42
N ILE A 205 8.27 4.98 9.66
CA ILE A 205 8.50 5.48 11.02
C ILE A 205 7.96 6.89 11.11
N ALA A 206 7.21 7.15 12.17
CA ALA A 206 6.61 8.44 12.43
C ALA A 206 6.98 8.95 13.83
N GLY A 207 7.15 10.25 13.96
CA GLY A 207 7.51 10.90 15.21
C GLY A 207 8.16 12.24 14.98
N SER A 208 8.77 12.82 16.02
CA SER A 208 9.63 14.00 15.85
C SER A 208 10.95 13.62 15.16
N GLU A 209 11.43 14.48 14.26
CA GLU A 209 12.65 14.20 13.48
C GLU A 209 13.84 13.72 14.33
N PRO A 210 14.20 14.36 15.48
CA PRO A 210 15.30 13.90 16.30
C PRO A 210 15.08 12.50 16.88
N THR A 211 13.84 12.17 17.28
CA THR A 211 13.50 10.87 17.86
C THR A 211 13.53 9.78 16.80
N VAL A 212 13.01 10.06 15.60
CA VAL A 212 13.01 9.11 14.48
C VAL A 212 14.44 8.73 14.09
N VAL A 213 15.35 9.70 13.99
CA VAL A 213 16.78 9.43 13.69
C VAL A 213 17.41 8.54 14.75
N GLN A 214 17.24 8.89 16.03
CA GLN A 214 17.76 8.07 17.13
C GLN A 214 17.18 6.67 17.16
N PHE A 215 15.88 6.53 16.86
CA PHE A 215 15.22 5.22 16.81
C PHE A 215 15.73 4.36 15.65
N GLN A 216 15.98 4.96 14.48
CA GLN A 216 16.58 4.24 13.35
C GLN A 216 17.95 3.63 13.70
N ASP A 217 18.78 4.35 14.47
CA ASP A 217 20.10 3.87 14.89
C ASP A 217 20.03 2.66 15.83
N GLU A 218 18.93 2.51 16.58
CA GLU A 218 18.70 1.36 17.46
C GLU A 218 18.11 0.14 16.72
N LEU A 219 17.69 0.29 15.45
CA LEU A 219 17.12 -0.81 14.66
C LEU A 219 18.23 -1.68 14.04
N PRO A 220 18.01 -3.02 13.96
CA PRO A 220 18.85 -3.89 13.16
C PRO A 220 18.90 -3.47 11.68
N LYS A 221 20.01 -3.67 11.01
CA LYS A 221 20.19 -3.33 9.58
C LYS A 221 19.10 -3.91 8.68
N ALA A 222 18.67 -5.13 8.95
CA ALA A 222 17.60 -5.79 8.19
C ALA A 222 16.26 -5.03 8.27
N LEU A 223 15.95 -4.35 9.37
CA LEU A 223 14.78 -3.48 9.49
C LEU A 223 15.02 -2.09 8.90
N GLN A 224 16.24 -1.54 9.06
CA GLN A 224 16.60 -0.27 8.43
C GLN A 224 16.43 -0.32 6.91
N GLU A 225 16.81 -1.42 6.25
CA GLU A 225 16.63 -1.64 4.80
C GLU A 225 15.16 -1.75 4.37
N ARG A 226 14.24 -1.98 5.30
CA ARG A 226 12.79 -2.05 5.05
C ARG A 226 12.09 -0.70 5.21
N ILE A 227 12.80 0.32 5.69
CA ILE A 227 12.24 1.67 5.86
C ILE A 227 12.04 2.29 4.49
N VAL A 228 10.78 2.57 4.16
CA VAL A 228 10.39 3.19 2.88
C VAL A 228 9.93 4.63 3.04
N GLY A 229 9.76 5.12 4.27
CA GLY A 229 9.36 6.50 4.51
C GLY A 229 9.40 6.90 5.98
N LEU A 230 9.64 8.18 6.17
CA LEU A 230 9.63 8.85 7.46
C LEU A 230 8.65 10.00 7.40
N PHE A 231 7.90 10.24 8.47
CA PHE A 231 7.00 11.40 8.51
C PHE A 231 6.81 11.90 9.94
N SER A 232 6.45 13.17 10.06
CA SER A 232 6.15 13.76 11.35
C SER A 232 4.71 13.43 11.76
N ALA A 233 4.53 12.80 12.92
CA ALA A 233 3.23 12.58 13.53
C ALA A 233 3.35 12.63 15.06
N ASP A 234 2.24 12.97 15.71
CA ASP A 234 2.10 12.84 17.16
C ASP A 234 1.80 11.37 17.52
N THR A 235 2.28 10.89 18.66
CA THR A 235 1.97 9.54 19.16
C THR A 235 0.49 9.34 19.49
N GLY A 236 -0.26 10.43 19.64
CA GLY A 236 -1.71 10.45 19.77
C GLY A 236 -2.47 10.51 18.46
N ALA A 237 -1.79 10.46 17.30
CA ALA A 237 -2.44 10.48 15.99
C ALA A 237 -3.42 9.30 15.83
N SER A 238 -4.59 9.57 15.29
CA SER A 238 -5.60 8.54 15.04
C SER A 238 -5.14 7.54 13.96
N GLU A 239 -5.68 6.33 13.99
CA GLU A 239 -5.45 5.32 12.95
C GLU A 239 -5.72 5.86 11.55
N LEU A 240 -6.80 6.61 11.39
CA LEU A 240 -7.18 7.21 10.11
C LEU A 240 -6.13 8.20 9.60
N GLU A 241 -5.62 9.07 10.48
CA GLU A 241 -4.58 10.03 10.14
C GLU A 241 -3.27 9.33 9.75
N VAL A 242 -2.86 8.33 10.52
CA VAL A 242 -1.67 7.52 10.22
C VAL A 242 -1.82 6.82 8.88
N ARG A 243 -2.96 6.16 8.65
CA ARG A 243 -3.27 5.50 7.38
C ARG A 243 -3.17 6.47 6.20
N ASP A 244 -3.83 7.62 6.28
CA ASP A 244 -3.90 8.57 5.17
C ASP A 244 -2.53 9.14 4.80
N ARG A 245 -1.72 9.46 5.80
CA ARG A 245 -0.32 9.90 5.59
C ARG A 245 0.54 8.79 4.99
N THR A 246 0.41 7.57 5.48
CA THR A 246 1.18 6.43 4.97
C THR A 246 0.79 6.06 3.54
N LEU A 247 -0.49 6.08 3.19
CA LEU A 247 -0.95 5.82 1.81
C LEU A 247 -0.38 6.84 0.81
N ALA A 248 -0.30 8.13 1.20
CA ALA A 248 0.31 9.16 0.37
C ALA A 248 1.81 8.91 0.13
N ILE A 249 2.56 8.51 1.18
CA ILE A 249 3.98 8.17 1.07
C ILE A 249 4.17 6.93 0.20
N LEU A 250 3.41 5.85 0.45
CA LEU A 250 3.51 4.61 -0.31
C LEU A 250 3.20 4.82 -1.79
N LYS A 251 2.22 5.67 -2.11
CA LYS A 251 1.92 6.05 -3.49
C LYS A 251 3.13 6.70 -4.17
N LYS A 252 3.78 7.64 -3.50
CA LYS A 252 4.98 8.30 -4.02
C LYS A 252 6.15 7.33 -4.23
N VAL A 253 6.42 6.49 -3.23
CA VAL A 253 7.45 5.44 -3.31
C VAL A 253 7.20 4.51 -4.49
N GLU A 254 5.93 4.12 -4.71
CA GLU A 254 5.56 3.25 -5.83
C GLU A 254 5.72 3.95 -7.19
N GLU A 255 5.36 5.23 -7.29
CA GLU A 255 5.59 6.04 -8.51
C GLU A 255 7.08 6.17 -8.82
N GLU A 256 7.92 6.44 -7.82
CA GLU A 256 9.39 6.50 -7.96
C GLU A 256 9.97 5.14 -8.36
N ARG A 257 9.51 4.05 -7.74
CA ARG A 257 9.92 2.68 -8.09
C ARG A 257 9.58 2.35 -9.55
N LYS A 258 8.38 2.69 -10.00
CA LYS A 258 7.95 2.47 -11.39
C LYS A 258 8.78 3.29 -12.38
N ALA A 259 9.04 4.55 -12.07
CA ALA A 259 9.90 5.39 -12.89
C ALA A 259 11.33 4.81 -13.01
N ALA A 260 11.92 4.40 -11.89
CA ALA A 260 13.24 3.78 -11.87
C ALA A 260 13.29 2.45 -12.66
N LEU A 261 12.23 1.64 -12.61
CA LEU A 261 12.14 0.42 -13.44
C LEU A 261 12.09 0.73 -14.94
N VAL A 262 11.31 1.72 -15.34
CA VAL A 262 11.25 2.17 -16.74
C VAL A 262 12.64 2.63 -17.20
N ASP A 263 13.30 3.51 -16.45
CA ASP A 263 14.63 4.01 -16.77
C ASP A 263 15.68 2.89 -16.84
N ALA A 264 15.59 1.91 -15.95
CA ALA A 264 16.47 0.75 -15.94
C ALA A 264 16.31 -0.10 -17.24
N VAL A 265 15.07 -0.35 -17.69
CA VAL A 265 14.79 -1.10 -18.92
C VAL A 265 15.34 -0.35 -20.13
N PHE A 266 15.07 0.97 -20.27
CA PHE A 266 15.59 1.77 -21.38
C PHE A 266 17.13 1.82 -21.38
N THR A 267 17.74 1.97 -20.20
CA THR A 267 19.20 1.99 -20.06
C THR A 267 19.82 0.64 -20.47
N ALA A 268 19.22 -0.48 -20.01
CA ALA A 268 19.70 -1.82 -20.35
C ALA A 268 19.58 -2.10 -21.86
N ALA A 269 18.46 -1.73 -22.47
CA ALA A 269 18.25 -1.88 -23.91
C ALA A 269 19.23 -1.03 -24.73
N ALA A 270 19.46 0.24 -24.35
CA ALA A 270 20.40 1.13 -25.03
C ALA A 270 21.86 0.63 -24.95
N LYS A 271 22.22 -0.07 -23.87
CA LYS A 271 23.55 -0.68 -23.69
C LYS A 271 23.68 -2.07 -24.31
N GLY A 272 22.65 -2.60 -24.99
CA GLY A 272 22.62 -3.97 -25.51
C GLY A 272 22.72 -5.06 -24.42
N GLN A 273 22.25 -4.75 -23.23
CA GLN A 273 22.19 -5.68 -22.09
C GLN A 273 20.83 -6.41 -22.07
N ALA A 274 20.48 -7.06 -20.94
CA ALA A 274 19.25 -7.84 -20.77
C ALA A 274 17.97 -6.96 -20.70
N GLY A 275 17.76 -6.09 -21.66
CA GLY A 275 16.58 -5.24 -21.80
C GLY A 275 16.06 -5.24 -23.22
N VAL A 276 14.72 -5.39 -23.40
CA VAL A 276 14.03 -5.31 -24.68
C VAL A 276 12.89 -4.29 -24.58
N ILE A 277 12.69 -3.50 -25.64
CA ILE A 277 11.71 -2.38 -25.67
C ILE A 277 10.76 -2.42 -26.87
N ARG A 278 10.95 -3.32 -27.81
CA ARG A 278 10.05 -3.52 -28.95
C ARG A 278 9.03 -4.61 -28.64
N LEU A 279 7.83 -4.48 -29.18
CA LEU A 279 6.76 -5.45 -28.95
C LEU A 279 7.19 -6.87 -29.37
N ASP A 280 7.67 -7.01 -30.59
CA ASP A 280 8.08 -8.32 -31.14
C ASP A 280 9.19 -8.99 -30.33
N ASP A 281 10.22 -8.21 -29.95
CA ASP A 281 11.33 -8.69 -29.13
C ASP A 281 10.86 -9.08 -27.71
N THR A 282 9.89 -8.32 -27.16
CA THR A 282 9.29 -8.59 -25.86
C THR A 282 8.43 -9.86 -25.90
N LEU A 283 7.62 -10.03 -26.95
CA LEU A 283 6.79 -11.22 -27.13
C LEU A 283 7.67 -12.47 -27.35
N GLY A 284 8.76 -12.37 -28.13
CA GLY A 284 9.75 -13.42 -28.29
C GLY A 284 10.39 -13.82 -26.95
N ALA A 285 10.85 -12.84 -26.16
CA ALA A 285 11.44 -13.06 -24.85
C ALA A 285 10.43 -13.65 -23.85
N ALA A 286 9.15 -13.27 -23.94
CA ALA A 286 8.07 -13.83 -23.13
C ALA A 286 7.82 -15.31 -23.48
N HIS A 287 7.73 -15.62 -24.77
CA HIS A 287 7.54 -17.00 -25.24
C HIS A 287 8.68 -17.93 -24.83
N GLU A 288 9.92 -17.43 -24.83
CA GLU A 288 11.11 -18.16 -24.39
C GLU A 288 11.25 -18.22 -22.85
N GLY A 289 10.34 -17.62 -22.09
CA GLY A 289 10.39 -17.61 -20.60
C GLY A 289 11.56 -16.82 -20.04
N ARG A 290 12.15 -15.88 -20.78
CA ARG A 290 13.33 -15.08 -20.38
C ARG A 290 12.99 -13.79 -19.65
N ILE A 291 11.70 -13.43 -19.51
CA ILE A 291 11.29 -12.18 -18.86
C ILE A 291 11.26 -12.38 -17.34
N GLN A 292 12.09 -11.64 -16.63
CA GLN A 292 12.03 -11.52 -15.18
C GLN A 292 11.06 -10.40 -14.74
N THR A 293 11.09 -9.27 -15.44
CA THR A 293 10.23 -8.12 -15.15
C THR A 293 9.64 -7.58 -16.45
N LEU A 294 8.31 -7.51 -16.51
CA LEU A 294 7.58 -6.94 -17.65
C LEU A 294 6.96 -5.60 -17.23
N VAL A 295 7.28 -4.54 -17.97
CA VAL A 295 6.68 -3.22 -17.78
C VAL A 295 5.69 -2.96 -18.90
N VAL A 296 4.42 -2.75 -18.54
CA VAL A 296 3.32 -2.52 -19.49
C VAL A 296 2.62 -1.20 -19.19
N GLY A 297 2.40 -0.40 -20.22
CA GLY A 297 1.62 0.84 -20.08
C GLY A 297 0.18 0.55 -19.66
N ARG A 298 -0.35 1.30 -18.68
CA ARG A 298 -1.70 1.07 -18.10
C ARG A 298 -2.83 0.95 -19.15
N ARG A 299 -2.71 1.65 -20.28
CA ARG A 299 -3.72 1.66 -21.35
C ARG A 299 -3.22 0.97 -22.62
N TYR A 300 -2.10 0.25 -22.52
CA TYR A 300 -1.55 -0.43 -23.68
C TYR A 300 -2.40 -1.62 -24.04
N GLN A 301 -2.94 -1.59 -25.26
CA GLN A 301 -3.68 -2.69 -25.88
C GLN A 301 -3.22 -2.77 -27.32
N HIS A 302 -2.96 -3.96 -27.78
CA HIS A 302 -2.59 -4.22 -29.18
C HIS A 302 -3.31 -5.48 -29.65
N PRO A 303 -4.00 -5.45 -30.79
CA PRO A 303 -4.58 -6.66 -31.38
C PRO A 303 -3.45 -7.63 -31.72
N GLY A 304 -3.67 -8.90 -31.50
CA GLY A 304 -2.71 -9.95 -31.76
C GLY A 304 -3.39 -11.30 -31.97
N TYR A 305 -2.62 -12.27 -32.43
CA TYR A 305 -3.08 -13.63 -32.64
C TYR A 305 -2.32 -14.58 -31.74
N LEU A 306 -3.03 -15.52 -31.16
CA LEU A 306 -2.46 -16.62 -30.38
C LEU A 306 -2.38 -17.87 -31.24
N CYS A 307 -1.17 -18.41 -31.42
CA CYS A 307 -0.99 -19.68 -32.08
C CYS A 307 -1.54 -20.82 -31.20
N GLN A 308 -2.51 -21.56 -31.71
CA GLN A 308 -3.14 -22.66 -30.98
C GLN A 308 -2.21 -23.86 -30.73
N ASN A 309 -1.11 -23.97 -31.49
CA ASN A 309 -0.18 -25.08 -31.39
C ASN A 309 0.94 -24.83 -30.39
N CYS A 310 1.54 -23.63 -30.37
CA CYS A 310 2.69 -23.31 -29.52
C CYS A 310 2.47 -22.16 -28.54
N ALA A 311 1.26 -21.61 -28.47
CA ALA A 311 0.88 -20.47 -27.63
C ALA A 311 1.70 -19.18 -27.87
N TYR A 312 2.41 -19.08 -29.01
CA TYR A 312 3.10 -17.84 -29.40
C TYR A 312 2.08 -16.74 -29.72
N ILE A 313 2.36 -15.54 -29.26
CA ILE A 313 1.54 -14.35 -29.53
C ILE A 313 2.25 -13.47 -30.56
N THR A 314 1.53 -13.09 -31.63
CA THR A 314 2.05 -12.18 -32.69
C THR A 314 1.21 -10.94 -32.79
#